data_a5b7c743f28adcc4d5ad4c3c43e4959a
#
_entry.id   a5b7c743f28adcc4d5ad4c3c43e4959a
#
_cell.length_a   1.000
_cell.length_b   1.000
_cell.length_c   1.000
_cell.angle_alpha   90.00
_cell.angle_beta   90.00
_cell.angle_gamma   90.00
#
_symmetry.space_group_name_H-M   'P 1'
#
loop_
_entity.id
_entity.type
_entity.pdbx_description
1 polymer ?
#
loop_
_entity_poly.entity_id
_entity_poly.type
_entity_poly.pdbx_seq_one_letter_code
_entity_poly.pdbx_strand_id
1 'polypeptide(L)'
;MSTPLLVLIAVGVALVWGVHGWWMSRRLQSARRDPLTGLWTREAFTRRARRLLRNPHAVVVLADVDRFKQVNDTHGHAAGDALLATTAARLAHAVGRTGVVGRLGGDEFAAVLIDREGTAADRFAVLARILARPVDAAPEVHTTVSLGWVRRGDHPAEDLSGLLRRADGAMYAAKRGPGRVRRAGLGRLLANIGGRRPGRRGAA
;
A
#
# COMPACT_ATOMS: atom_id res chain seq x y z
N MET A 1 -3.76 -42.23 -36.95
CA MET A 1 -2.77 -41.19 -36.59
C MET A 1 -1.71 -41.84 -35.73
N SER A 2 -0.43 -41.70 -36.08
CA SER A 2 0.67 -42.32 -35.33
C SER A 2 0.85 -41.61 -33.97
N THR A 3 1.08 -42.39 -32.93
CA THR A 3 1.32 -41.88 -31.55
C THR A 3 2.32 -40.70 -31.45
N PRO A 4 3.42 -40.71 -32.26
CA PRO A 4 4.37 -39.58 -32.25
C PRO A 4 3.76 -38.26 -32.76
N LEU A 5 2.83 -38.30 -33.70
CA LEU A 5 2.15 -37.10 -34.23
C LEU A 5 1.23 -36.50 -33.19
N LEU A 6 0.50 -37.31 -32.43
CA LEU A 6 -0.37 -36.85 -31.34
C LEU A 6 0.44 -36.19 -30.20
N VAL A 7 1.62 -36.75 -29.86
CA VAL A 7 2.52 -36.18 -28.87
C VAL A 7 3.05 -34.82 -29.33
N LEU A 8 3.47 -34.69 -30.59
CA LEU A 8 3.94 -33.41 -31.14
C LEU A 8 2.86 -32.33 -31.12
N ILE A 9 1.62 -32.69 -31.48
CA ILE A 9 0.47 -31.75 -31.42
C ILE A 9 0.21 -31.33 -29.97
N ALA A 10 0.19 -32.27 -29.02
CA ALA A 10 -0.06 -31.97 -27.62
C ALA A 10 1.02 -31.05 -27.02
N VAL A 11 2.29 -31.28 -27.34
CA VAL A 11 3.41 -30.43 -26.94
C VAL A 11 3.28 -29.01 -27.56
N GLY A 12 2.94 -28.93 -28.84
CA GLY A 12 2.73 -27.67 -29.54
C GLY A 12 1.61 -26.83 -28.89
N VAL A 13 0.47 -27.47 -28.60
CA VAL A 13 -0.66 -26.83 -27.91
C VAL A 13 -0.25 -26.37 -26.51
N ALA A 14 0.44 -27.19 -25.73
CA ALA A 14 0.91 -26.83 -24.40
C ALA A 14 1.86 -25.62 -24.41
N LEU A 15 2.78 -25.55 -25.37
CA LEU A 15 3.69 -24.42 -25.57
C LEU A 15 2.94 -23.12 -25.90
N VAL A 16 1.96 -23.17 -26.82
CA VAL A 16 1.14 -22.01 -27.18
C VAL A 16 0.35 -21.52 -25.99
N TRP A 17 -0.27 -22.41 -25.20
CA TRP A 17 -0.98 -22.05 -23.96
C TRP A 17 -0.05 -21.49 -22.90
N GLY A 18 1.16 -22.05 -22.77
CA GLY A 18 2.20 -21.55 -21.84
C GLY A 18 2.64 -20.12 -22.20
N VAL A 19 2.95 -19.88 -23.48
CA VAL A 19 3.33 -18.55 -23.97
C VAL A 19 2.17 -17.56 -23.85
N HIS A 20 0.95 -17.96 -24.20
CA HIS A 20 -0.24 -17.12 -24.07
C HIS A 20 -0.52 -16.77 -22.61
N GLY A 21 -0.47 -17.75 -21.71
CA GLY A 21 -0.64 -17.53 -20.26
C GLY A 21 0.43 -16.60 -19.68
N TRP A 22 1.68 -16.79 -20.07
CA TRP A 22 2.78 -15.91 -19.67
C TRP A 22 2.60 -14.47 -20.20
N TRP A 23 2.23 -14.31 -21.48
CA TRP A 23 1.98 -13.01 -22.09
C TRP A 23 0.78 -12.29 -21.45
N MET A 24 -0.32 -13.02 -21.19
CA MET A 24 -1.49 -12.49 -20.49
C MET A 24 -1.15 -12.07 -19.06
N SER A 25 -0.40 -12.90 -18.32
CA SER A 25 0.07 -12.58 -16.98
C SER A 25 0.94 -11.32 -16.97
N ARG A 26 1.83 -11.17 -17.94
CA ARG A 26 2.63 -9.95 -18.10
C ARG A 26 1.78 -8.73 -18.46
N ARG A 27 0.75 -8.88 -19.29
CA ARG A 27 -0.20 -7.79 -19.59
C ARG A 27 -0.98 -7.35 -18.37
N LEU A 28 -1.46 -8.29 -17.56
CA LEU A 28 -2.14 -7.99 -16.29
C LEU A 28 -1.18 -7.33 -15.28
N GLN A 29 0.06 -7.79 -15.19
CA GLN A 29 1.10 -7.16 -14.35
C GLN A 29 1.55 -5.78 -14.86
N SER A 30 1.37 -5.47 -16.14
CA SER A 30 1.72 -4.17 -16.71
C SER A 30 0.62 -3.11 -16.55
N ALA A 31 -0.53 -3.43 -15.98
CA ALA A 31 -1.50 -2.42 -15.58
C ALA A 31 -0.82 -1.44 -14.60
N ARG A 32 -0.62 -0.18 -15.04
CA ARG A 32 0.08 0.84 -14.25
C ARG A 32 -0.81 1.47 -13.20
N ARG A 33 -2.11 1.29 -13.32
CA ARG A 33 -3.14 1.84 -12.43
C ARG A 33 -3.99 0.72 -11.86
N ASP A 34 -4.33 0.86 -10.59
CA ASP A 34 -5.30 0.02 -9.92
C ASP A 34 -6.72 0.34 -10.47
N PRO A 35 -7.49 -0.67 -10.92
CA PRO A 35 -8.76 -0.42 -11.61
C PRO A 35 -9.83 0.15 -10.69
N LEU A 36 -9.80 -0.15 -9.38
CA LEU A 36 -10.77 0.35 -8.42
C LEU A 36 -10.49 1.79 -8.00
N THR A 37 -9.23 2.08 -7.70
CA THR A 37 -8.84 3.35 -7.06
C THR A 37 -8.22 4.35 -8.02
N GLY A 38 -7.83 3.94 -9.22
CA GLY A 38 -7.11 4.77 -10.18
C GLY A 38 -5.68 5.15 -9.76
N LEU A 39 -5.23 4.71 -8.58
CA LEU A 39 -3.88 4.94 -8.08
C LEU A 39 -2.84 4.10 -8.82
N TRP A 40 -1.55 4.39 -8.60
CA TRP A 40 -0.50 3.55 -9.13
C TRP A 40 -0.49 2.18 -8.45
N THR A 41 -0.33 1.11 -9.24
CA THR A 41 -0.07 -0.23 -8.69
C THR A 41 1.27 -0.25 -7.94
N ARG A 42 1.49 -1.24 -7.08
CA ARG A 42 2.73 -1.42 -6.29
C ARG A 42 4.00 -1.23 -7.12
N GLU A 43 4.08 -1.85 -8.27
CA GLU A 43 5.26 -1.74 -9.14
C GLU A 43 5.42 -0.36 -9.75
N ALA A 44 4.33 0.21 -10.26
CA ALA A 44 4.34 1.53 -10.87
C ALA A 44 4.63 2.63 -9.84
N PHE A 45 4.11 2.50 -8.61
CA PHE A 45 4.44 3.33 -7.46
C PHE A 45 5.92 3.24 -7.13
N THR A 46 6.45 2.02 -6.97
CA THR A 46 7.86 1.78 -6.60
C THR A 46 8.83 2.48 -7.58
N ARG A 47 8.58 2.36 -8.89
CA ARG A 47 9.42 3.03 -9.89
C ARG A 47 9.40 4.55 -9.76
N ARG A 48 8.24 5.16 -9.46
CA ARG A 48 8.09 6.62 -9.29
C ARG A 48 8.63 7.12 -7.96
N ALA A 49 8.34 6.40 -6.89
CA ALA A 49 8.80 6.70 -5.55
C ALA A 49 10.34 6.76 -5.48
N ARG A 50 11.03 5.81 -6.09
CA ARG A 50 12.51 5.82 -6.17
C ARG A 50 13.08 7.08 -6.82
N ARG A 51 12.39 7.69 -7.79
CA ARG A 51 12.82 8.96 -8.39
C ARG A 51 12.67 10.13 -7.41
N LEU A 52 11.56 10.19 -6.67
CA LEU A 52 11.30 11.22 -5.68
C LEU A 52 12.26 11.12 -4.48
N LEU A 53 12.69 9.92 -4.11
CA LEU A 53 13.65 9.68 -3.02
C LEU A 53 15.07 10.19 -3.29
N ARG A 54 15.36 10.68 -4.50
CA ARG A 54 16.61 11.43 -4.76
C ARG A 54 16.61 12.79 -4.06
N ASN A 55 15.44 13.30 -3.69
CA ASN A 55 15.29 14.54 -2.93
C ASN A 55 15.38 14.25 -1.42
N PRO A 56 16.27 14.92 -0.66
CA PRO A 56 16.40 14.72 0.78
C PRO A 56 15.15 15.12 1.58
N HIS A 57 14.32 16.02 1.03
CA HIS A 57 13.04 16.43 1.62
C HIS A 57 11.88 15.47 1.32
N ALA A 58 12.14 14.33 0.68
CA ALA A 58 11.11 13.33 0.43
C ALA A 58 10.61 12.74 1.76
N VAL A 59 9.30 12.54 1.82
CA VAL A 59 8.61 11.88 2.93
C VAL A 59 7.87 10.67 2.37
N VAL A 60 8.09 9.51 2.99
CA VAL A 60 7.41 8.25 2.67
C VAL A 60 6.32 8.03 3.68
N VAL A 61 5.13 7.66 3.21
CA VAL A 61 3.95 7.41 4.03
C VAL A 61 3.39 6.04 3.70
N LEU A 62 2.97 5.31 4.71
CA LEU A 62 2.06 4.17 4.59
C LEU A 62 0.74 4.51 5.25
N ALA A 63 -0.33 4.04 4.65
CA ALA A 63 -1.70 4.19 5.13
C ALA A 63 -2.43 2.87 5.03
N ASP A 64 -3.26 2.54 6.00
CA ASP A 64 -4.04 1.31 6.05
C ASP A 64 -5.41 1.62 6.67
N VAL A 65 -6.47 1.12 6.02
CA VAL A 65 -7.85 1.32 6.47
C VAL A 65 -8.13 0.43 7.68
N ASP A 66 -8.44 1.06 8.80
CA ASP A 66 -8.67 0.34 10.05
C ASP A 66 -9.93 -0.53 9.95
N ARG A 67 -9.79 -1.81 10.35
CA ARG A 67 -10.90 -2.77 10.39
C ARG A 67 -11.62 -2.99 9.04
N PHE A 68 -10.92 -2.84 7.92
CA PHE A 68 -11.49 -2.95 6.57
C PHE A 68 -12.28 -4.26 6.37
N LYS A 69 -11.75 -5.40 6.88
CA LYS A 69 -12.49 -6.67 6.83
C LYS A 69 -13.84 -6.56 7.51
N GLN A 70 -13.92 -5.93 8.68
CA GLN A 70 -15.20 -5.75 9.41
C GLN A 70 -16.17 -4.88 8.60
N VAL A 71 -15.70 -3.86 7.89
CA VAL A 71 -16.54 -3.05 6.99
C VAL A 71 -17.15 -3.94 5.90
N ASN A 72 -16.35 -4.77 5.24
CA ASN A 72 -16.85 -5.70 4.21
C ASN A 72 -17.85 -6.72 4.79
N ASP A 73 -17.55 -7.27 5.95
CA ASP A 73 -18.39 -8.28 6.60
C ASP A 73 -19.75 -7.69 7.05
N THR A 74 -19.79 -6.39 7.41
CA THR A 74 -20.99 -5.71 7.91
C THR A 74 -21.81 -5.03 6.81
N HIS A 75 -21.13 -4.35 5.85
CA HIS A 75 -21.77 -3.48 4.85
C HIS A 75 -21.65 -4.00 3.41
N GLY A 76 -20.98 -5.14 3.23
CA GLY A 76 -20.74 -5.75 1.92
C GLY A 76 -19.56 -5.15 1.16
N HIS A 77 -19.09 -5.88 0.13
CA HIS A 77 -17.92 -5.50 -0.67
C HIS A 77 -18.11 -4.18 -1.43
N ALA A 78 -19.33 -3.85 -1.86
CA ALA A 78 -19.59 -2.59 -2.57
C ALA A 78 -19.31 -1.37 -1.69
N ALA A 79 -19.66 -1.42 -0.41
CA ALA A 79 -19.34 -0.36 0.57
C ALA A 79 -17.82 -0.28 0.84
N GLY A 80 -17.16 -1.44 0.94
CA GLY A 80 -15.71 -1.50 1.05
C GLY A 80 -14.98 -0.92 -0.16
N ASP A 81 -15.46 -1.20 -1.36
CA ASP A 81 -14.91 -0.65 -2.60
C ASP A 81 -15.09 0.88 -2.68
N ALA A 82 -16.26 1.40 -2.31
CA ALA A 82 -16.54 2.83 -2.21
C ALA A 82 -15.60 3.52 -1.20
N LEU A 83 -15.36 2.88 -0.04
CA LEU A 83 -14.42 3.34 0.97
C LEU A 83 -12.99 3.41 0.43
N LEU A 84 -12.51 2.37 -0.25
CA LEU A 84 -11.18 2.34 -0.85
C LEU A 84 -11.01 3.40 -1.92
N ALA A 85 -11.99 3.57 -2.81
CA ALA A 85 -11.96 4.60 -3.86
C ALA A 85 -11.93 6.01 -3.27
N THR A 86 -12.74 6.27 -2.23
CA THR A 86 -12.77 7.56 -1.53
C THR A 86 -11.46 7.83 -0.77
N THR A 87 -10.93 6.83 -0.08
CA THR A 87 -9.63 6.91 0.61
C THR A 87 -8.52 7.26 -0.38
N ALA A 88 -8.50 6.59 -1.53
CA ALA A 88 -7.54 6.83 -2.59
C ALA A 88 -7.62 8.27 -3.16
N ALA A 89 -8.83 8.77 -3.41
CA ALA A 89 -9.06 10.12 -3.91
C ALA A 89 -8.57 11.18 -2.90
N ARG A 90 -8.91 11.00 -1.62
CA ARG A 90 -8.47 11.89 -0.53
C ARG A 90 -6.96 11.90 -0.36
N LEU A 91 -6.31 10.73 -0.42
CA LEU A 91 -4.85 10.59 -0.39
C LEU A 91 -4.19 11.28 -1.59
N ALA A 92 -4.70 11.03 -2.80
CA ALA A 92 -4.17 11.65 -4.02
C ALA A 92 -4.28 13.18 -3.98
N HIS A 93 -5.41 13.71 -3.52
CA HIS A 93 -5.61 15.15 -3.34
C HIS A 93 -4.62 15.76 -2.34
N ALA A 94 -4.45 15.13 -1.17
CA ALA A 94 -3.54 15.62 -0.12
C ALA A 94 -2.06 15.57 -0.53
N VAL A 95 -1.66 14.57 -1.29
CA VAL A 95 -0.29 14.41 -1.80
C VAL A 95 0.00 15.37 -2.95
N GLY A 96 -1.02 15.67 -3.76
CA GLY A 96 -0.92 16.60 -4.87
C GLY A 96 -0.12 16.08 -6.07
N ARG A 97 0.07 16.96 -7.07
CA ARG A 97 0.68 16.62 -8.37
C ARG A 97 2.19 16.34 -8.31
N THR A 98 2.87 16.86 -7.31
CA THR A 98 4.34 16.71 -7.14
C THR A 98 4.74 15.46 -6.41
N GLY A 99 3.77 14.75 -5.83
CA GLY A 99 3.98 13.47 -5.17
C GLY A 99 3.48 12.29 -5.97
N VAL A 100 3.56 11.11 -5.37
CA VAL A 100 3.07 9.85 -5.93
C VAL A 100 2.30 9.07 -4.87
N VAL A 101 1.16 8.51 -5.26
CA VAL A 101 0.35 7.63 -4.41
C VAL A 101 0.12 6.31 -5.14
N GLY A 102 0.20 5.21 -4.42
CA GLY A 102 -0.06 3.86 -4.93
C GLY A 102 -0.87 3.03 -3.97
N ARG A 103 -1.65 2.09 -4.50
CA ARG A 103 -2.26 1.01 -3.75
C ARG A 103 -1.31 -0.17 -3.76
N LEU A 104 -0.91 -0.63 -2.56
CA LEU A 104 0.06 -1.71 -2.43
C LEU A 104 -0.61 -3.09 -2.42
N GLY A 105 -1.89 -3.15 -2.06
CA GLY A 105 -2.72 -4.35 -2.03
C GLY A 105 -3.82 -4.21 -0.98
N GLY A 106 -4.93 -4.89 -1.15
CA GLY A 106 -6.03 -4.86 -0.19
C GLY A 106 -6.44 -3.44 0.19
N ASP A 107 -6.27 -3.11 1.45
CA ASP A 107 -6.57 -1.84 2.10
C ASP A 107 -5.32 -0.97 2.39
N GLU A 108 -4.15 -1.36 1.85
CA GLU A 108 -2.87 -0.69 2.05
C GLU A 108 -2.54 0.29 0.93
N PHE A 109 -2.16 1.50 1.30
CA PHE A 109 -1.72 2.57 0.41
C PHE A 109 -0.33 3.07 0.80
N ALA A 110 0.41 3.58 -0.19
CA ALA A 110 1.67 4.26 0.06
C ALA A 110 1.72 5.58 -0.70
N ALA A 111 2.43 6.55 -0.12
CA ALA A 111 2.68 7.81 -0.78
C ALA A 111 4.13 8.26 -0.59
N VAL A 112 4.62 9.04 -1.56
CA VAL A 112 5.86 9.82 -1.43
C VAL A 112 5.57 11.24 -1.89
N LEU A 113 5.92 12.21 -1.05
CA LEU A 113 5.78 13.63 -1.36
C LEU A 113 7.03 14.39 -0.94
N ILE A 114 7.19 15.60 -1.44
CA ILE A 114 8.29 16.48 -1.06
C ILE A 114 7.78 17.49 -0.04
N ASP A 115 8.44 17.53 1.13
CA ASP A 115 8.12 18.42 2.24
C ASP A 115 9.33 19.30 2.59
N ARG A 116 9.47 20.41 1.87
CA ARG A 116 10.58 21.37 2.08
C ARG A 116 10.37 22.23 3.32
N GLU A 117 9.13 22.48 3.70
CA GLU A 117 8.74 23.39 4.76
C GLU A 117 8.74 22.72 6.15
N GLY A 118 8.85 21.40 6.20
CA GLY A 118 8.81 20.68 7.47
C GLY A 118 7.42 20.46 8.06
N THR A 119 6.37 20.66 7.27
CA THR A 119 4.95 20.63 7.69
C THR A 119 4.29 19.26 7.63
N ALA A 120 5.04 18.21 7.29
CA ALA A 120 4.48 16.86 7.09
C ALA A 120 3.65 16.37 8.28
N ALA A 121 4.06 16.63 9.51
CA ALA A 121 3.32 16.20 10.70
C ALA A 121 1.90 16.80 10.75
N ASP A 122 1.79 18.11 10.54
CA ASP A 122 0.51 18.83 10.57
C ASP A 122 -0.38 18.42 9.40
N ARG A 123 0.21 18.30 8.20
CA ARG A 123 -0.48 17.81 6.99
C ARG A 123 -1.08 16.42 7.19
N PHE A 124 -0.34 15.49 7.80
CA PHE A 124 -0.85 14.15 8.07
C PHE A 124 -1.86 14.11 9.21
N ALA A 125 -1.75 14.98 10.21
CA ALA A 125 -2.77 15.11 11.23
C ALA A 125 -4.10 15.61 10.63
N VAL A 126 -4.06 16.58 9.72
CA VAL A 126 -5.24 17.04 8.97
C VAL A 126 -5.77 15.94 8.04
N LEU A 127 -4.88 15.27 7.31
CA LEU A 127 -5.24 14.18 6.41
C LEU A 127 -5.97 13.04 7.14
N ALA A 128 -5.49 12.63 8.32
CA ALA A 128 -6.14 11.58 9.10
C ALA A 128 -7.59 11.95 9.47
N ARG A 129 -7.87 13.22 9.78
CA ARG A 129 -9.24 13.69 10.02
C ARG A 129 -10.09 13.67 8.76
N ILE A 130 -9.52 14.03 7.61
CA ILE A 130 -10.21 13.98 6.31
C ILE A 130 -10.54 12.52 5.94
N LEU A 131 -9.59 11.60 6.16
CA LEU A 131 -9.77 10.18 5.87
C LEU A 131 -10.83 9.52 6.77
N ALA A 132 -11.03 10.03 7.98
CA ALA A 132 -12.06 9.55 8.91
C ALA A 132 -13.47 10.08 8.63
N ARG A 133 -13.66 10.98 7.65
CA ARG A 133 -14.99 11.47 7.28
C ARG A 133 -15.80 10.36 6.60
N PRO A 134 -17.12 10.33 6.79
CA PRO A 134 -18.01 9.40 6.09
C PRO A 134 -17.76 9.40 4.57
N VAL A 135 -18.13 8.31 3.95
CA VAL A 135 -18.07 8.13 2.49
C VAL A 135 -19.44 8.46 1.93
N ASP A 136 -19.52 9.36 0.93
CA ASP A 136 -20.81 9.79 0.38
C ASP A 136 -21.64 8.64 -0.21
N ALA A 137 -20.96 7.66 -0.81
CA ALA A 137 -21.59 6.45 -1.38
C ALA A 137 -21.94 5.37 -0.33
N ALA A 138 -21.49 5.52 0.92
CA ALA A 138 -21.73 4.59 2.03
C ALA A 138 -21.66 5.37 3.36
N PRO A 139 -22.62 6.26 3.63
CA PRO A 139 -22.58 7.17 4.77
C PRO A 139 -22.64 6.47 6.13
N GLU A 140 -23.14 5.24 6.16
CA GLU A 140 -23.17 4.39 7.36
C GLU A 140 -21.80 3.78 7.72
N VAL A 141 -20.83 3.85 6.81
CA VAL A 141 -19.49 3.32 7.05
C VAL A 141 -18.66 4.34 7.83
N HIS A 142 -18.37 4.01 9.08
CA HIS A 142 -17.52 4.79 9.96
C HIS A 142 -16.22 4.04 10.23
N THR A 143 -15.12 4.51 9.67
CA THR A 143 -13.79 3.94 9.90
C THR A 143 -12.73 5.03 9.92
N THR A 144 -11.52 4.64 10.29
CA THR A 144 -10.34 5.51 10.29
C THR A 144 -9.27 4.91 9.41
N VAL A 145 -8.25 5.71 9.09
CA VAL A 145 -7.06 5.27 8.38
C VAL A 145 -5.85 5.56 9.25
N SER A 146 -5.06 4.54 9.53
CA SER A 146 -3.82 4.68 10.28
C SER A 146 -2.68 5.08 9.35
N LEU A 147 -1.92 6.11 9.73
CA LEU A 147 -0.82 6.67 8.94
C LEU A 147 0.51 6.50 9.68
N GLY A 148 1.50 5.92 9.01
CA GLY A 148 2.88 5.93 9.45
C GLY A 148 3.77 6.62 8.41
N TRP A 149 4.71 7.45 8.84
CA TRP A 149 5.54 8.20 7.93
C TRP A 149 6.98 8.38 8.40
N VAL A 150 7.89 8.60 7.45
CA VAL A 150 9.32 8.78 7.69
C VAL A 150 9.88 9.80 6.70
N ARG A 151 10.85 10.62 7.14
CA ARG A 151 11.61 11.51 6.26
C ARG A 151 12.82 10.79 5.69
N ARG A 152 13.05 10.95 4.41
CA ARG A 152 14.25 10.46 3.71
C ARG A 152 15.53 11.02 4.34
N GLY A 153 15.54 12.31 4.68
CA GLY A 153 16.69 12.98 5.28
C GLY A 153 17.13 12.42 6.63
N ASP A 154 16.21 11.84 7.42
CA ASP A 154 16.55 11.20 8.70
C ASP A 154 17.25 9.85 8.52
N HIS A 155 17.17 9.25 7.34
CA HIS A 155 17.70 7.91 7.03
C HIS A 155 18.37 7.88 5.66
N PRO A 156 19.47 8.61 5.47
CA PRO A 156 20.10 8.81 4.16
C PRO A 156 20.68 7.54 3.52
N ALA A 157 20.98 6.52 4.29
CA ALA A 157 21.48 5.23 3.81
C ALA A 157 20.38 4.25 3.37
N GLU A 158 19.11 4.53 3.71
CA GLU A 158 18.02 3.59 3.44
C GLU A 158 17.46 3.74 2.01
N ASP A 159 17.13 2.64 1.39
CA ASP A 159 16.36 2.61 0.15
C ASP A 159 14.85 2.74 0.40
N LEU A 160 14.03 2.70 -0.66
CA LEU A 160 12.56 2.74 -0.54
C LEU A 160 12.03 1.62 0.37
N SER A 161 12.60 0.42 0.27
CA SER A 161 12.12 -0.73 1.05
C SER A 161 12.40 -0.54 2.54
N GLY A 162 13.56 0.01 2.89
CA GLY A 162 13.91 0.36 4.26
C GLY A 162 13.00 1.44 4.83
N LEU A 163 12.75 2.50 4.06
CA LEU A 163 11.85 3.59 4.47
C LEU A 163 10.39 3.10 4.62
N LEU A 164 9.91 2.23 3.74
CA LEU A 164 8.57 1.63 3.87
C LEU A 164 8.46 0.78 5.14
N ARG A 165 9.47 -0.03 5.47
CA ARG A 165 9.48 -0.79 6.75
C ARG A 165 9.43 0.11 7.98
N ARG A 166 10.10 1.28 7.94
CA ARG A 166 10.04 2.26 9.05
C ARG A 166 8.66 2.90 9.16
N ALA A 167 8.09 3.27 8.03
CA ALA A 167 6.73 3.81 7.98
C ALA A 167 5.71 2.78 8.47
N ASP A 168 5.87 1.49 8.14
CA ASP A 168 5.04 0.39 8.64
C ASP A 168 5.12 0.26 10.17
N GLY A 169 6.31 0.24 10.74
CA GLY A 169 6.49 0.23 12.19
C GLY A 169 5.81 1.42 12.89
N ALA A 170 5.88 2.61 12.28
CA ALA A 170 5.18 3.80 12.79
C ALA A 170 3.65 3.68 12.65
N MET A 171 3.17 3.18 11.52
CA MET A 171 1.74 2.93 11.29
C MET A 171 1.17 1.89 12.27
N TYR A 172 1.89 0.81 12.49
CA TYR A 172 1.49 -0.19 13.51
C TYR A 172 1.40 0.40 14.91
N ALA A 173 2.33 1.30 15.28
CA ALA A 173 2.28 2.01 16.55
C ALA A 173 1.10 3.02 16.59
N ALA A 174 0.70 3.59 15.45
CA ALA A 174 -0.49 4.43 15.35
C ALA A 174 -1.78 3.63 15.57
N LYS A 175 -1.89 2.42 15.00
CA LYS A 175 -3.04 1.52 15.21
C LYS A 175 -3.28 1.16 16.67
N ARG A 176 -2.21 1.05 17.46
CA ARG A 176 -2.25 0.64 18.89
C ARG A 176 -2.29 1.80 19.87
N GLY A 177 -2.08 3.02 19.43
CA GLY A 177 -1.96 4.20 20.29
C GLY A 177 -3.14 5.16 20.18
N PRO A 178 -3.12 6.23 20.98
CA PRO A 178 -4.19 7.25 21.01
C PRO A 178 -4.16 8.21 19.81
N GLY A 179 -3.60 7.87 18.70
CA GLY A 179 -3.55 8.71 17.51
C GLY A 179 -3.39 7.88 16.25
N ARG A 180 -3.98 8.34 15.17
CA ARG A 180 -3.95 7.63 13.88
C ARG A 180 -2.76 7.99 13.00
N VAL A 181 -1.83 8.84 13.51
CA VAL A 181 -0.65 9.28 12.76
C VAL A 181 0.59 9.14 13.63
N ARG A 182 1.64 8.52 13.09
CA ARG A 182 2.93 8.42 13.75
C ARG A 182 4.09 8.62 12.79
N ARG A 183 5.15 9.28 13.27
CA ARG A 183 6.44 9.37 12.60
C ARG A 183 7.36 8.25 13.08
N ALA A 184 8.11 7.62 12.16
CA ALA A 184 9.20 6.74 12.53
C ALA A 184 10.36 7.57 13.14
N GLY A 185 10.74 7.23 14.37
CA GLY A 185 11.85 7.86 15.05
C GLY A 185 13.22 7.32 14.58
N LEU A 186 14.27 8.07 14.80
CA LEU A 186 15.68 7.71 14.49
C LEU A 186 16.17 6.45 15.23
N GLY A 187 15.54 6.04 16.34
CA GLY A 187 16.12 5.12 17.33
C GLY A 187 15.51 3.71 17.45
N ARG A 188 14.58 3.25 16.59
CA ARG A 188 13.86 1.97 16.82
C ARG A 188 14.18 0.84 15.84
N LEU A 189 15.41 0.72 15.34
CA LEU A 189 15.78 -0.44 14.49
C LEU A 189 16.12 -1.70 15.29
N LEU A 190 16.44 -1.60 16.59
CA LEU A 190 16.93 -2.73 17.40
C LEU A 190 15.85 -3.54 18.13
N ALA A 191 14.59 -3.07 18.18
CA ALA A 191 13.54 -3.74 18.94
C ALA A 191 12.78 -4.84 18.18
N ASN A 192 12.90 -4.93 16.86
CA ASN A 192 12.11 -5.87 16.05
C ASN A 192 12.88 -7.10 15.53
N ILE A 193 14.16 -7.27 15.87
CA ILE A 193 14.94 -8.45 15.45
C ILE A 193 14.69 -9.67 16.40
N GLY A 194 14.03 -9.45 17.54
CA GLY A 194 13.83 -10.48 18.58
C GLY A 194 12.46 -11.16 18.63
N GLY A 195 11.50 -10.79 17.81
CA GLY A 195 10.12 -11.29 17.88
C GLY A 195 9.89 -12.56 17.06
N ARG A 196 10.42 -13.72 17.48
CA ARG A 196 9.89 -15.04 17.07
C ARG A 196 8.40 -15.11 17.44
N ARG A 197 7.54 -15.36 16.47
CA ARG A 197 6.15 -15.77 16.71
C ARG A 197 6.15 -17.03 17.58
N PRO A 198 5.45 -17.06 18.74
CA PRO A 198 5.26 -18.30 19.45
C PRO A 198 4.36 -19.21 18.62
N GLY A 199 4.88 -20.39 18.27
CA GLY A 199 4.13 -21.43 17.59
C GLY A 199 2.92 -21.84 18.41
N ARG A 200 1.77 -21.97 17.74
CA ARG A 200 0.60 -22.67 18.27
C ARG A 200 1.00 -24.12 18.57
N ARG A 201 1.16 -24.47 19.84
CA ARG A 201 1.15 -25.87 20.27
C ARG A 201 -0.31 -26.29 20.34
N GLY A 202 -0.67 -27.34 19.57
CA GLY A 202 -1.94 -28.00 19.66
C GLY A 202 -2.06 -28.65 21.06
N ALA A 203 -3.26 -28.55 21.64
CA ALA A 203 -3.67 -29.36 22.73
C ALA A 203 -4.34 -30.62 22.17
N ALA A 204 -3.86 -31.77 22.61
CA ALA A 204 -4.53 -33.06 22.51
C ALA A 204 -5.71 -33.10 23.49
#